data_5ac34797dcac3ba149072fdc95d1f756
#
_entry.id   5ac34797dcac3ba149072fdc95d1f756
#
_cell.length_a   1.000
_cell.length_b   1.000
_cell.length_c   1.000
_cell.angle_alpha   90.00
_cell.angle_beta   90.00
_cell.angle_gamma   90.00
#
_symmetry.space_group_name_H-M   'P 1'
#
loop_
_entity.id
_entity.type
_entity.pdbx_description
1 polymer ?
#
loop_
_entity_poly.entity_id
_entity_poly.type
_entity_poly.pdbx_seq_one_letter_code
_entity_poly.pdbx_strand_id
1 'polypeptide(L)'
;MGHPTTVISLGKRLLPAVVAITLLLPLLFAGTALAADLSLSSKTYGLLYQRELAGGQKDRYAPLYEYLSADAANLGGQPLSFHFYGWGRVDLDKDSGSGGTSGEVGSLYLEYLHPQGNAQAKLGRFFLTEGAAMEIIDGAFVKATTPIGLGVSLYGGAPVEYSILNGTKGGSALYGTRVFFVQAGYAEIGASYLRENASFQEGKDRELFGGDLWLRVAPPVELTAQASYNRLVREMASQRYAVRILPVATFDISAGYESYAYKGLFQSTLHPAFVFPSLDNNDKVHTIFGIVDWAFVPGWTLEVAAKNIRHDKSDPGDANRGEVGLRYSYNDKKDTAGLSAAFVSADREENEYQEYRGFATYSPAKLRLALDALTQQYKKEINGKK
;
A
#
# COMPACT_ATOMS: atom_id res chain seq x y z
N MET A 1 -1.11 -36.45 30.80
CA MET A 1 -0.20 -35.60 31.58
C MET A 1 0.90 -35.14 30.64
N GLY A 2 0.76 -33.97 30.05
CA GLY A 2 1.71 -33.39 29.08
C GLY A 2 2.46 -32.24 29.73
N HIS A 3 3.79 -32.28 29.65
CA HIS A 3 4.72 -31.40 30.34
C HIS A 3 4.74 -29.94 29.76
N PRO A 4 4.83 -28.92 30.60
CA PRO A 4 4.90 -27.51 30.19
C PRO A 4 6.36 -27.06 29.97
N THR A 5 7.16 -27.75 29.16
CA THR A 5 8.58 -27.41 28.95
C THR A 5 8.89 -26.63 27.66
N THR A 6 7.85 -26.30 26.86
CA THR A 6 8.06 -25.74 25.52
C THR A 6 8.20 -24.19 25.50
N VAL A 7 7.71 -23.49 26.50
CA VAL A 7 7.72 -22.00 26.51
C VAL A 7 9.12 -21.40 26.80
N ILE A 8 9.96 -22.11 27.55
CA ILE A 8 11.28 -21.60 27.99
C ILE A 8 12.35 -21.64 26.89
N SER A 9 12.23 -22.50 25.88
CA SER A 9 13.21 -22.59 24.80
C SER A 9 13.06 -21.50 23.72
N LEU A 10 11.88 -20.90 23.58
CA LEU A 10 11.56 -19.87 22.62
C LEU A 10 12.19 -18.52 22.97
N GLY A 11 12.13 -18.13 24.25
CA GLY A 11 12.72 -16.88 24.72
C GLY A 11 14.23 -16.79 24.52
N LYS A 12 14.92 -17.94 24.50
CA LYS A 12 16.39 -17.99 24.30
C LYS A 12 16.86 -17.73 22.86
N ARG A 13 15.99 -17.84 21.85
CA ARG A 13 16.34 -17.60 20.44
C ARG A 13 15.84 -16.24 19.91
N LEU A 14 14.75 -15.74 20.42
CA LEU A 14 14.17 -14.44 20.01
C LEU A 14 14.86 -13.24 20.66
N LEU A 15 15.18 -13.35 21.94
CA LEU A 15 15.82 -12.27 22.70
C LEU A 15 17.13 -11.79 22.05
N PRO A 16 18.08 -12.66 21.62
CA PRO A 16 19.31 -12.18 21.03
C PRO A 16 19.14 -11.54 19.63
N ALA A 17 18.18 -11.98 18.82
CA ALA A 17 17.96 -11.38 17.50
C ALA A 17 17.32 -10.00 17.59
N VAL A 18 16.29 -9.84 18.39
CA VAL A 18 15.63 -8.55 18.65
C VAL A 18 16.59 -7.60 19.37
N VAL A 19 17.32 -8.09 20.39
CA VAL A 19 18.33 -7.31 21.11
C VAL A 19 19.51 -6.94 20.19
N ALA A 20 19.96 -7.83 19.30
CA ALA A 20 21.03 -7.52 18.35
C ALA A 20 20.63 -6.43 17.35
N ILE A 21 19.41 -6.47 16.82
CA ILE A 21 18.90 -5.43 15.92
C ILE A 21 18.72 -4.11 16.68
N THR A 22 18.16 -4.14 17.88
CA THR A 22 17.96 -2.93 18.72
C THR A 22 19.28 -2.32 19.19
N LEU A 23 20.33 -3.10 19.38
CA LEU A 23 21.67 -2.64 19.78
C LEU A 23 22.56 -2.24 18.59
N LEU A 24 22.37 -2.80 17.42
CA LEU A 24 23.13 -2.46 16.21
C LEU A 24 22.68 -1.14 15.59
N LEU A 25 21.40 -0.80 15.68
CA LEU A 25 20.88 0.47 15.16
C LEU A 25 21.56 1.69 15.80
N PRO A 26 21.68 1.82 17.15
CA PRO A 26 22.38 2.95 17.77
C PRO A 26 23.88 2.97 17.45
N LEU A 27 24.52 1.82 17.27
CA LEU A 27 25.94 1.73 16.93
C LEU A 27 26.24 2.23 15.51
N LEU A 28 25.33 2.02 14.55
CA LEU A 28 25.43 2.58 13.19
C LEU A 28 25.36 4.11 13.19
N PHE A 29 24.69 4.71 14.20
CA PHE A 29 24.53 6.15 14.33
C PHE A 29 25.46 6.80 15.37
N ALA A 30 26.14 6.03 16.21
CA ALA A 30 27.05 6.57 17.23
C ALA A 30 28.31 7.26 16.66
N GLY A 31 28.63 7.02 15.38
CA GLY A 31 29.72 7.72 14.68
C GLY A 31 29.35 9.09 14.09
N THR A 32 28.06 9.46 14.08
CA THR A 32 27.57 10.73 13.51
C THR A 32 26.89 11.56 14.59
N ALA A 33 27.66 12.03 15.58
CA ALA A 33 27.20 13.01 16.58
C ALA A 33 26.97 14.41 15.97
N LEU A 34 26.51 14.49 14.72
CA LEU A 34 26.16 15.69 13.99
C LEU A 34 24.64 15.76 13.92
N ALA A 35 24.06 16.63 14.72
CA ALA A 35 22.73 17.22 14.69
C ALA A 35 21.74 16.62 13.67
N ALA A 36 21.43 15.33 13.79
CA ALA A 36 20.37 14.70 13.00
C ALA A 36 19.12 14.59 13.87
N ASP A 37 17.99 15.02 13.35
CA ASP A 37 16.70 14.72 13.93
C ASP A 37 16.41 13.23 13.70
N LEU A 38 16.53 12.42 14.75
CA LEU A 38 16.36 10.98 14.67
C LEU A 38 14.97 10.57 15.18
N SER A 39 14.23 9.87 14.34
CA SER A 39 12.98 9.18 14.69
C SER A 39 13.12 7.68 14.53
N LEU A 40 12.80 6.94 15.58
CA LEU A 40 12.78 5.47 15.56
C LEU A 40 11.39 4.98 15.95
N SER A 41 10.86 4.01 15.22
CA SER A 41 9.61 3.36 15.54
C SER A 41 9.73 1.84 15.41
N SER A 42 9.17 1.14 16.37
CA SER A 42 9.06 -0.31 16.40
C SER A 42 7.62 -0.69 16.66
N LYS A 43 7.07 -1.62 15.88
CA LYS A 43 5.70 -2.11 16.02
C LYS A 43 5.68 -3.63 15.97
N THR A 44 5.21 -4.25 17.03
CA THR A 44 5.08 -5.71 17.14
C THR A 44 3.62 -6.12 17.00
N TYR A 45 3.33 -7.08 16.12
CA TYR A 45 2.00 -7.68 15.94
C TYR A 45 2.08 -9.18 16.13
N GLY A 46 1.25 -9.71 17.03
CA GLY A 46 1.01 -11.14 17.18
C GLY A 46 -0.36 -11.51 16.63
N LEU A 47 -0.42 -12.54 15.81
CA LEU A 47 -1.67 -13.11 15.31
C LEU A 47 -1.81 -14.53 15.80
N LEU A 48 -3.04 -14.92 16.13
CA LEU A 48 -3.39 -16.30 16.47
C LEU A 48 -4.58 -16.70 15.60
N TYR A 49 -4.38 -17.66 14.72
CA TYR A 49 -5.47 -18.15 13.89
C TYR A 49 -5.32 -19.64 13.57
N GLN A 50 -6.42 -20.24 13.16
CA GLN A 50 -6.48 -21.61 12.74
C GLN A 50 -7.01 -21.66 11.30
N ARG A 51 -6.33 -22.45 10.46
CA ARG A 51 -6.74 -22.68 9.08
C ARG A 51 -7.11 -24.16 8.92
N GLU A 52 -8.23 -24.41 8.30
CA GLU A 52 -8.62 -25.75 7.88
C GLU A 52 -8.09 -26.03 6.48
N LEU A 53 -7.30 -27.07 6.32
CA LEU A 53 -6.75 -27.50 5.05
C LEU A 53 -7.74 -28.42 4.31
N ALA A 54 -7.50 -28.62 3.02
CA ALA A 54 -8.21 -29.62 2.24
C ALA A 54 -8.03 -31.01 2.89
N GLY A 55 -9.13 -31.62 3.34
CA GLY A 55 -9.10 -32.89 4.10
C GLY A 55 -9.45 -32.76 5.57
N GLY A 56 -9.84 -31.56 6.04
CA GLY A 56 -10.32 -31.33 7.41
C GLY A 56 -9.22 -31.22 8.47
N GLN A 57 -7.97 -31.31 8.09
CA GLN A 57 -6.84 -31.05 9.00
C GLN A 57 -6.81 -29.56 9.37
N LYS A 58 -6.59 -29.28 10.65
CA LYS A 58 -6.53 -27.91 11.18
C LYS A 58 -5.11 -27.56 11.57
N ASP A 59 -4.52 -26.62 10.85
CA ASP A 59 -3.23 -26.05 11.21
C ASP A 59 -3.41 -24.80 12.05
N ARG A 60 -2.59 -24.67 13.09
CA ARG A 60 -2.52 -23.48 13.94
C ARG A 60 -1.36 -22.62 13.49
N TYR A 61 -1.55 -21.32 13.55
CA TYR A 61 -0.55 -20.33 13.21
C TYR A 61 -0.48 -19.29 14.33
N ALA A 62 0.74 -18.98 14.72
CA ALA A 62 1.04 -17.95 15.72
C ALA A 62 2.16 -17.02 15.23
N PRO A 63 1.99 -16.35 14.08
CA PRO A 63 3.02 -15.48 13.57
C PRO A 63 3.16 -14.22 14.43
N LEU A 64 4.41 -13.89 14.74
CA LEU A 64 4.84 -12.64 15.34
C LEU A 64 5.56 -11.82 14.27
N TYR A 65 5.10 -10.61 14.05
CA TYR A 65 5.70 -9.64 13.13
C TYR A 65 6.32 -8.50 13.90
N GLU A 66 7.50 -8.08 13.47
CA GLU A 66 8.16 -6.86 13.93
C GLU A 66 8.38 -5.93 12.76
N TYR A 67 7.93 -4.69 12.88
CA TYR A 67 8.12 -3.63 11.88
C TYR A 67 9.03 -2.56 12.49
N LEU A 68 10.11 -2.23 11.81
CA LEU A 68 11.08 -1.23 12.22
C LEU A 68 11.11 -0.10 11.21
N SER A 69 11.10 1.14 11.67
CA SER A 69 11.43 2.30 10.86
C SER A 69 12.41 3.22 11.57
N ALA A 70 13.31 3.81 10.79
CA ALA A 70 14.27 4.79 11.25
C ALA A 70 14.37 5.92 10.23
N ASP A 71 14.20 7.15 10.68
CA ASP A 71 14.35 8.35 9.88
C ASP A 71 15.36 9.27 10.56
N ALA A 72 16.38 9.71 9.82
CA ALA A 72 17.36 10.65 10.30
C ALA A 72 17.44 11.84 9.33
N ALA A 73 17.06 13.02 9.77
CA ALA A 73 17.06 14.23 8.94
C ALA A 73 18.25 15.15 9.28
N ASN A 74 18.55 16.07 8.38
CA ASN A 74 19.61 17.09 8.55
C ASN A 74 21.01 16.49 8.81
N LEU A 75 21.34 15.40 8.10
CA LEU A 75 22.61 14.71 8.26
C LEU A 75 23.78 15.66 7.98
N GLY A 76 24.67 15.80 8.95
CA GLY A 76 25.80 16.72 8.85
C GLY A 76 25.43 18.19 8.68
N GLY A 77 24.23 18.61 9.12
CA GLY A 77 23.73 19.96 8.92
C GLY A 77 23.34 20.28 7.46
N GLN A 78 23.24 19.26 6.63
CA GLN A 78 22.85 19.36 5.23
C GLN A 78 21.38 18.94 5.04
N PRO A 79 20.69 19.38 3.98
CA PRO A 79 19.34 18.95 3.64
C PRO A 79 19.34 17.51 3.08
N LEU A 80 19.98 16.62 3.82
CA LEU A 80 20.14 15.21 3.53
C LEU A 80 19.46 14.39 4.62
N SER A 81 18.65 13.41 4.23
CA SER A 81 17.96 12.52 5.14
C SER A 81 18.23 11.06 4.79
N PHE A 82 18.18 10.21 5.79
CA PHE A 82 18.23 8.76 5.66
C PHE A 82 16.90 8.17 6.09
N HIS A 83 16.41 7.19 5.34
CA HIS A 83 15.14 6.52 5.60
C HIS A 83 15.33 5.01 5.56
N PHE A 84 14.81 4.34 6.55
CA PHE A 84 14.77 2.88 6.64
C PHE A 84 13.38 2.41 7.07
N TYR A 85 12.88 1.38 6.40
CA TYR A 85 11.73 0.61 6.82
C TYR A 85 11.94 -0.86 6.47
N GLY A 86 11.67 -1.73 7.41
CA GLY A 86 11.75 -3.17 7.21
C GLY A 86 10.85 -3.92 8.17
N TRP A 87 10.64 -5.19 7.90
CA TRP A 87 9.87 -6.07 8.75
C TRP A 87 10.50 -7.44 8.86
N GLY A 88 10.22 -8.12 9.97
CA GLY A 88 10.55 -9.52 10.19
C GLY A 88 9.34 -10.28 10.72
N ARG A 89 9.28 -11.56 10.43
CA ARG A 89 8.26 -12.49 10.91
C ARG A 89 8.90 -13.75 11.46
N VAL A 90 8.35 -14.25 12.55
CA VAL A 90 8.61 -15.60 13.05
C VAL A 90 7.28 -16.27 13.38
N ASP A 91 7.09 -17.51 12.98
CA ASP A 91 5.95 -18.31 13.42
C ASP A 91 6.30 -19.04 14.70
N LEU A 92 5.51 -18.81 15.76
CA LEU A 92 5.74 -19.39 17.08
C LEU A 92 5.12 -20.78 17.22
N ASP A 93 4.21 -21.16 16.32
CA ASP A 93 3.62 -22.50 16.31
C ASP A 93 4.43 -23.43 15.40
N LYS A 94 4.90 -24.52 15.98
CA LYS A 94 5.75 -25.51 15.28
C LYS A 94 4.97 -26.40 14.32
N ASP A 95 3.66 -26.46 14.45
CA ASP A 95 2.80 -27.34 13.64
C ASP A 95 2.46 -26.72 12.29
N SER A 96 2.77 -25.42 12.10
CA SER A 96 2.65 -24.79 10.79
C SER A 96 3.75 -25.29 9.86
N GLY A 97 3.40 -26.01 8.81
CA GLY A 97 4.34 -26.47 7.77
C GLY A 97 5.13 -25.36 7.08
N SER A 98 4.89 -24.09 7.45
CA SER A 98 5.59 -22.87 7.03
C SER A 98 6.47 -22.26 8.13
N GLY A 99 6.78 -23.02 9.20
CA GLY A 99 7.56 -22.56 10.35
C GLY A 99 8.95 -22.04 9.97
N GLY A 100 9.01 -20.82 9.46
CA GLY A 100 10.22 -20.13 9.04
C GLY A 100 10.26 -18.71 9.57
N THR A 101 11.48 -18.20 9.70
CA THR A 101 11.74 -16.78 9.87
C THR A 101 11.79 -16.17 8.48
N SER A 102 11.05 -15.08 8.26
CA SER A 102 11.10 -14.29 7.04
C SER A 102 11.22 -12.81 7.38
N GLY A 103 11.72 -12.02 6.47
CA GLY A 103 11.83 -10.58 6.65
C GLY A 103 12.26 -9.89 5.37
N GLU A 104 12.00 -8.60 5.29
CA GLU A 104 12.28 -7.80 4.12
C GLU A 104 12.60 -6.36 4.48
N VAL A 105 13.48 -5.75 3.70
CA VAL A 105 13.72 -4.32 3.68
C VAL A 105 12.77 -3.70 2.66
N GLY A 106 11.73 -3.01 3.13
CA GLY A 106 10.75 -2.34 2.29
C GLY A 106 11.28 -1.03 1.71
N SER A 107 12.06 -0.26 2.50
CA SER A 107 12.80 0.90 2.02
C SER A 107 14.12 1.09 2.75
N LEU A 108 15.12 1.59 2.02
CA LEU A 108 16.44 1.95 2.52
C LEU A 108 17.06 2.94 1.54
N TYR A 109 16.96 4.24 1.81
CA TYR A 109 17.45 5.25 0.88
C TYR A 109 17.93 6.52 1.57
N LEU A 110 18.77 7.23 0.84
CA LEU A 110 19.14 8.62 1.13
C LEU A 110 18.27 9.55 0.29
N GLU A 111 17.85 10.66 0.88
CA GLU A 111 17.08 11.71 0.21
C GLU A 111 17.76 13.06 0.42
N TYR A 112 17.98 13.77 -0.66
CA TYR A 112 18.35 15.18 -0.67
C TYR A 112 17.13 16.00 -1.10
N LEU A 113 16.75 16.96 -0.29
CA LEU A 113 15.69 17.92 -0.61
C LEU A 113 16.27 19.34 -0.59
N HIS A 114 16.33 19.97 -1.76
CA HIS A 114 16.86 21.33 -1.86
C HIS A 114 16.08 22.28 -0.93
N PRO A 115 16.75 23.20 -0.20
CA PRO A 115 16.09 24.08 0.79
C PRO A 115 14.94 24.92 0.25
N GLN A 116 14.92 25.24 -1.03
CA GLN A 116 13.81 25.92 -1.69
C GLN A 116 12.66 24.97 -2.09
N GLY A 117 12.78 23.67 -1.86
CA GLY A 117 11.78 22.67 -2.21
C GLY A 117 11.61 22.41 -3.71
N ASN A 118 12.46 23.00 -4.56
CA ASN A 118 12.35 22.93 -6.01
C ASN A 118 13.21 21.81 -6.65
N ALA A 119 13.98 21.07 -5.86
CA ALA A 119 14.72 19.89 -6.34
C ALA A 119 14.78 18.82 -5.26
N GLN A 120 14.73 17.56 -5.69
CA GLN A 120 14.77 16.36 -4.84
C GLN A 120 15.63 15.30 -5.54
N ALA A 121 16.39 14.54 -4.76
CA ALA A 121 17.07 13.35 -5.24
C ALA A 121 16.93 12.22 -4.22
N LYS A 122 16.77 10.99 -4.69
CA LYS A 122 16.75 9.77 -3.85
C LYS A 122 17.71 8.75 -4.41
N LEU A 123 18.35 7.98 -3.51
CA LEU A 123 19.27 6.90 -3.88
C LEU A 123 19.10 5.73 -2.92
N GLY A 124 18.84 4.54 -3.43
CA GLY A 124 18.64 3.32 -2.67
C GLY A 124 17.34 2.61 -3.00
N ARG A 125 16.74 1.92 -2.04
CA ARG A 125 15.43 1.27 -2.17
C ARG A 125 14.31 2.19 -1.71
N PHE A 126 13.43 2.57 -2.60
CA PHE A 126 12.28 3.43 -2.28
C PHE A 126 11.07 3.13 -3.16
N PHE A 127 9.90 3.51 -2.67
CA PHE A 127 8.68 3.48 -3.46
C PHE A 127 8.63 4.70 -4.38
N LEU A 128 8.58 4.44 -5.67
CA LEU A 128 8.48 5.44 -6.73
C LEU A 128 7.02 5.62 -7.12
N THR A 129 6.50 6.85 -7.00
CA THR A 129 5.19 7.27 -7.51
C THR A 129 5.39 8.49 -8.38
N GLU A 130 5.54 8.29 -9.68
CA GLU A 130 5.82 9.39 -10.60
C GLU A 130 5.14 9.14 -11.95
N GLY A 131 4.00 9.78 -12.17
CA GLY A 131 3.20 9.59 -13.38
C GLY A 131 2.69 8.14 -13.52
N ALA A 132 3.11 7.44 -14.57
CA ALA A 132 2.75 6.02 -14.81
C ALA A 132 3.54 5.03 -13.94
N ALA A 133 4.58 5.48 -13.23
CA ALA A 133 5.38 4.62 -12.36
C ALA A 133 4.75 4.49 -10.97
N MET A 134 4.56 3.27 -10.50
CA MET A 134 4.10 2.93 -9.17
C MET A 134 4.81 1.63 -8.72
N GLU A 135 6.10 1.75 -8.39
CA GLU A 135 6.98 0.60 -8.18
C GLU A 135 7.92 0.82 -6.99
N ILE A 136 8.37 -0.25 -6.38
CA ILE A 136 9.55 -0.20 -5.50
C ILE A 136 10.77 -0.48 -6.35
N ILE A 137 11.79 0.38 -6.26
CA ILE A 137 13.03 0.23 -7.01
C ILE A 137 14.24 0.31 -6.10
N ASP A 138 15.27 -0.47 -6.45
CA ASP A 138 16.65 -0.26 -6.00
C ASP A 138 17.33 0.62 -7.07
N GLY A 139 17.40 1.94 -6.82
CA GLY A 139 17.82 2.86 -7.87
C GLY A 139 18.00 4.28 -7.43
N ALA A 140 17.84 5.19 -8.39
CA ALA A 140 17.96 6.62 -8.21
C ALA A 140 16.73 7.35 -8.78
N PHE A 141 16.40 8.47 -8.18
CA PHE A 141 15.36 9.40 -8.60
C PHE A 141 15.86 10.83 -8.45
N VAL A 142 15.58 11.66 -9.41
CA VAL A 142 15.80 13.12 -9.35
C VAL A 142 14.58 13.85 -9.90
N LYS A 143 14.24 14.96 -9.25
CA LYS A 143 13.14 15.84 -9.65
C LYS A 143 13.58 17.30 -9.49
N ALA A 144 13.24 18.12 -10.45
CA ALA A 144 13.49 19.56 -10.38
C ALA A 144 12.32 20.34 -10.98
N THR A 145 12.04 21.50 -10.38
CA THR A 145 10.96 22.41 -10.80
C THR A 145 11.51 23.81 -10.94
N THR A 146 11.22 24.48 -12.05
CA THR A 146 11.58 25.86 -12.28
C THR A 146 10.66 26.81 -11.50
N PRO A 147 11.06 28.10 -11.30
CA PRO A 147 10.19 29.08 -10.65
C PRO A 147 8.86 29.35 -11.39
N ILE A 148 8.79 29.06 -12.67
CA ILE A 148 7.53 29.17 -13.45
C ILE A 148 6.65 27.94 -13.36
N GLY A 149 7.04 26.92 -12.56
CA GLY A 149 6.26 25.71 -12.34
C GLY A 149 6.51 24.56 -13.32
N LEU A 150 7.33 24.74 -14.35
CA LEU A 150 7.72 23.66 -15.24
C LEU A 150 8.75 22.76 -14.54
N GLY A 151 8.50 21.45 -14.53
CA GLY A 151 9.36 20.48 -13.86
C GLY A 151 9.62 19.23 -14.69
N VAL A 152 10.65 18.51 -14.27
CA VAL A 152 11.02 17.20 -14.82
C VAL A 152 11.46 16.29 -13.70
N SER A 153 11.09 15.03 -13.80
CA SER A 153 11.67 13.94 -13.01
C SER A 153 12.28 12.88 -13.90
N LEU A 154 13.36 12.27 -13.41
CA LEU A 154 14.05 11.14 -14.02
C LEU A 154 14.26 10.08 -12.96
N TYR A 155 14.11 8.82 -13.34
CA TYR A 155 14.35 7.70 -12.43
C TYR A 155 14.86 6.48 -13.17
N GLY A 156 15.56 5.62 -12.43
CA GLY A 156 16.01 4.34 -12.96
C GLY A 156 16.59 3.46 -11.87
N GLY A 157 16.47 2.14 -12.06
CA GLY A 157 16.94 1.14 -11.12
C GLY A 157 16.45 -0.25 -11.47
N ALA A 158 16.55 -1.15 -10.52
CA ALA A 158 15.99 -2.49 -10.61
C ALA A 158 14.66 -2.53 -9.86
N PRO A 159 13.57 -2.97 -10.48
CA PRO A 159 12.30 -3.17 -9.78
C PRO A 159 12.45 -4.23 -8.71
N VAL A 160 11.85 -4.00 -7.54
CA VAL A 160 11.82 -4.94 -6.42
C VAL A 160 10.55 -5.74 -6.51
N GLU A 161 10.66 -6.99 -6.94
CA GLU A 161 9.52 -7.90 -6.85
C GLU A 161 9.35 -8.36 -5.40
N TYR A 162 8.13 -8.29 -4.88
CA TYR A 162 7.76 -8.86 -3.60
C TYR A 162 7.84 -10.40 -3.68
N SER A 163 9.02 -10.92 -3.51
CA SER A 163 9.23 -12.34 -3.23
C SER A 163 9.75 -12.44 -1.81
N ILE A 164 8.97 -13.01 -0.93
CA ILE A 164 9.33 -13.28 0.47
C ILE A 164 10.71 -14.00 0.61
N LEU A 165 11.23 -14.54 -0.48
CA LEU A 165 12.40 -15.40 -0.45
C LEU A 165 13.59 -14.95 -1.31
N ASN A 166 13.41 -14.07 -2.30
CA ASN A 166 14.45 -13.93 -3.35
C ASN A 166 14.93 -12.50 -3.63
N GLY A 167 14.40 -11.48 -2.96
CA GLY A 167 14.82 -10.09 -3.21
C GLY A 167 14.59 -9.63 -4.66
N THR A 168 15.40 -8.68 -5.11
CA THR A 168 15.40 -8.21 -6.50
C THR A 168 15.87 -9.30 -7.45
N LYS A 169 15.13 -9.55 -8.52
CA LYS A 169 15.62 -10.40 -9.60
C LYS A 169 16.70 -9.64 -10.37
N GLY A 170 17.91 -10.19 -10.39
CA GLY A 170 19.00 -9.63 -11.18
C GLY A 170 18.64 -9.61 -12.67
N GLY A 171 18.98 -8.53 -13.39
CA GLY A 171 18.82 -8.37 -14.83
C GLY A 171 17.53 -7.68 -15.29
N SER A 172 16.61 -7.32 -14.41
CA SER A 172 15.51 -6.41 -14.71
C SER A 172 15.99 -4.96 -14.54
N ALA A 173 15.60 -4.10 -15.46
CA ALA A 173 15.89 -2.67 -15.40
C ALA A 173 14.61 -1.87 -15.65
N LEU A 174 14.37 -0.88 -14.81
CA LEU A 174 13.27 0.07 -14.95
C LEU A 174 13.85 1.48 -15.04
N TYR A 175 13.36 2.26 -15.99
CA TYR A 175 13.71 3.67 -16.12
C TYR A 175 12.55 4.48 -16.72
N GLY A 176 12.54 5.75 -16.43
CA GLY A 176 11.51 6.62 -16.97
C GLY A 176 11.69 8.08 -16.61
N THR A 177 10.72 8.85 -17.05
CA THR A 177 10.69 10.30 -16.89
C THR A 177 9.25 10.79 -16.77
N ARG A 178 9.07 11.93 -16.10
CA ARG A 178 7.84 12.71 -16.15
C ARG A 178 8.19 14.17 -16.37
N VAL A 179 7.53 14.81 -17.32
CA VAL A 179 7.51 16.26 -17.51
C VAL A 179 6.18 16.76 -16.98
N PHE A 180 6.21 17.84 -16.20
CA PHE A 180 5.01 18.34 -15.56
C PHE A 180 5.03 19.86 -15.42
N PHE A 181 3.84 20.41 -15.23
CA PHE A 181 3.64 21.81 -14.88
C PHE A 181 2.80 21.89 -13.60
N VAL A 182 3.27 22.69 -12.65
CA VAL A 182 2.60 22.94 -11.36
C VAL A 182 2.31 24.43 -11.24
N GLN A 183 1.03 24.75 -11.04
CA GLN A 183 0.60 26.03 -10.56
C GLN A 183 0.13 25.86 -9.12
N ALA A 184 0.95 26.31 -8.17
CA ALA A 184 0.74 26.07 -6.75
C ALA A 184 -0.69 26.38 -6.28
N GLY A 185 -1.35 25.41 -5.68
CA GLY A 185 -2.72 25.51 -5.14
C GLY A 185 -3.84 25.44 -6.17
N TYR A 186 -3.54 25.35 -7.47
CA TYR A 186 -4.56 25.35 -8.54
C TYR A 186 -4.48 24.16 -9.48
N ALA A 187 -3.30 23.80 -9.96
CA ALA A 187 -3.19 22.75 -10.96
C ALA A 187 -1.81 22.04 -10.92
N GLU A 188 -1.84 20.78 -11.25
CA GLU A 188 -0.67 20.01 -11.68
C GLU A 188 -1.10 19.16 -12.88
N ILE A 189 -0.32 19.20 -13.96
CA ILE A 189 -0.51 18.39 -15.15
C ILE A 189 0.82 17.76 -15.53
N GLY A 190 0.82 16.47 -15.85
CA GLY A 190 2.03 15.72 -16.19
C GLY A 190 1.84 14.77 -17.36
N ALA A 191 2.94 14.51 -18.04
CA ALA A 191 3.08 13.43 -19.01
C ALA A 191 4.31 12.59 -18.63
N SER A 192 4.21 11.28 -18.68
CA SER A 192 5.24 10.36 -18.22
C SER A 192 5.50 9.24 -19.19
N TYR A 193 6.71 8.70 -19.10
CA TYR A 193 7.16 7.51 -19.80
C TYR A 193 7.86 6.58 -18.82
N LEU A 194 7.56 5.27 -18.93
CA LEU A 194 8.21 4.22 -18.18
C LEU A 194 8.56 3.07 -19.12
N ARG A 195 9.77 2.55 -19.00
CA ARG A 195 10.21 1.32 -19.61
C ARG A 195 10.76 0.37 -18.54
N GLU A 196 10.27 -0.86 -18.57
CA GLU A 196 10.80 -1.97 -17.79
C GLU A 196 11.21 -3.10 -18.72
N ASN A 197 12.44 -3.56 -18.59
CA ASN A 197 12.98 -4.70 -19.32
C ASN A 197 13.16 -5.85 -18.34
N ALA A 198 12.42 -6.93 -18.54
CA ALA A 198 12.50 -8.12 -17.71
C ALA A 198 13.33 -9.18 -18.43
N SER A 199 14.63 -9.26 -18.11
CA SER A 199 15.59 -10.14 -18.80
C SER A 199 15.40 -11.63 -18.54
N PHE A 200 14.52 -12.04 -17.61
CA PHE A 200 14.34 -13.45 -17.22
C PHE A 200 13.16 -14.17 -17.84
N GLN A 201 12.20 -13.44 -18.40
CA GLN A 201 10.99 -14.05 -18.90
C GLN A 201 10.55 -13.31 -20.17
N GLU A 202 10.56 -14.02 -21.28
CA GLU A 202 9.98 -13.53 -22.53
C GLU A 202 8.56 -13.00 -22.29
N GLY A 203 8.25 -11.82 -22.83
CA GLY A 203 6.92 -11.21 -22.76
C GLY A 203 6.60 -10.42 -21.48
N LYS A 204 7.59 -10.16 -20.62
CA LYS A 204 7.40 -9.33 -19.40
C LYS A 204 7.89 -7.90 -19.50
N ASP A 205 8.35 -7.49 -20.66
CA ASP A 205 8.70 -6.09 -20.90
C ASP A 205 7.47 -5.18 -20.79
N ARG A 206 7.62 -4.02 -20.19
CA ARG A 206 6.54 -3.03 -20.03
C ARG A 206 6.99 -1.68 -20.56
N GLU A 207 6.13 -1.04 -21.34
CA GLU A 207 6.37 0.29 -21.86
C GLU A 207 5.09 1.11 -21.74
N LEU A 208 5.08 2.04 -20.77
CA LEU A 208 3.91 2.84 -20.44
C LEU A 208 4.12 4.31 -20.82
N PHE A 209 3.11 4.88 -21.45
CA PHE A 209 2.91 6.32 -21.55
C PHE A 209 1.80 6.71 -20.59
N GLY A 210 2.04 7.71 -19.75
CA GLY A 210 1.07 8.17 -18.76
C GLY A 210 0.75 9.65 -18.92
N GLY A 211 -0.46 10.00 -18.48
CA GLY A 211 -0.89 11.38 -18.28
C GLY A 211 -1.58 11.50 -16.94
N ASP A 212 -1.35 12.60 -16.25
CA ASP A 212 -1.96 12.89 -14.95
C ASP A 212 -2.34 14.37 -14.84
N LEU A 213 -3.41 14.60 -14.09
CA LEU A 213 -3.98 15.94 -13.86
C LEU A 213 -4.52 16.01 -12.43
N TRP A 214 -4.16 17.06 -11.73
CA TRP A 214 -4.88 17.57 -10.58
C TRP A 214 -5.27 19.03 -10.86
N LEU A 215 -6.53 19.37 -10.63
CA LEU A 215 -7.04 20.71 -10.91
C LEU A 215 -8.05 21.13 -9.84
N ARG A 216 -7.82 22.26 -9.19
CA ARG A 216 -8.80 22.94 -8.36
C ARG A 216 -9.57 23.94 -9.21
N VAL A 217 -10.73 23.52 -9.71
CA VAL A 217 -11.61 24.34 -10.57
C VAL A 217 -12.21 25.52 -9.79
N ALA A 218 -12.52 25.29 -8.53
CA ALA A 218 -13.00 26.28 -7.57
C ALA A 218 -12.57 25.84 -6.15
N PRO A 219 -12.59 26.71 -5.13
CA PRO A 219 -12.22 26.31 -3.76
C PRO A 219 -12.87 25.02 -3.26
N PRO A 220 -14.17 24.76 -3.53
CA PRO A 220 -14.79 23.51 -3.09
C PRO A 220 -14.69 22.35 -4.09
N VAL A 221 -14.07 22.53 -5.30
CA VAL A 221 -14.13 21.53 -6.37
C VAL A 221 -12.73 21.18 -6.86
N GLU A 222 -12.36 19.92 -6.71
CA GLU A 222 -11.11 19.35 -7.19
C GLU A 222 -11.37 18.21 -8.20
N LEU A 223 -10.62 18.20 -9.29
CA LEU A 223 -10.63 17.14 -10.29
C LEU A 223 -9.27 16.43 -10.26
N THR A 224 -9.29 15.11 -10.33
CA THR A 224 -8.10 14.29 -10.54
C THR A 224 -8.31 13.37 -11.72
N ALA A 225 -7.28 13.22 -12.55
CA ALA A 225 -7.27 12.28 -13.65
C ALA A 225 -5.90 11.65 -13.75
N GLN A 226 -5.86 10.35 -14.03
CA GLN A 226 -4.65 9.61 -14.32
C GLN A 226 -4.98 8.54 -15.36
N ALA A 227 -4.12 8.39 -16.36
CA ALA A 227 -4.27 7.34 -17.35
C ALA A 227 -2.90 6.84 -17.77
N SER A 228 -2.80 5.54 -18.07
CA SER A 228 -1.59 4.94 -18.62
C SER A 228 -1.93 4.00 -19.77
N TYR A 229 -1.12 4.05 -20.82
CA TYR A 229 -1.24 3.24 -22.02
C TYR A 229 0.00 2.35 -22.15
N ASN A 230 -0.21 1.04 -22.27
CA ASN A 230 0.88 0.10 -22.51
C ASN A 230 1.07 -0.09 -24.01
N ARG A 231 2.21 0.41 -24.54
CA ARG A 231 2.54 0.37 -25.95
C ARG A 231 2.77 -1.06 -26.46
N LEU A 232 3.33 -1.95 -25.64
CA LEU A 232 3.68 -3.30 -26.09
C LEU A 232 2.46 -4.17 -26.32
N VAL A 233 1.44 -4.02 -25.46
CA VAL A 233 0.17 -4.74 -25.60
C VAL A 233 -0.90 -3.92 -26.31
N ARG A 234 -0.59 -2.63 -26.63
CA ARG A 234 -1.47 -1.69 -27.33
C ARG A 234 -2.82 -1.49 -26.64
N GLU A 235 -2.79 -1.31 -25.33
CA GLU A 235 -3.99 -1.22 -24.50
C GLU A 235 -3.85 -0.16 -23.41
N MET A 236 -4.98 0.44 -23.01
CA MET A 236 -5.04 1.25 -21.78
C MET A 236 -4.79 0.34 -20.58
N ALA A 237 -3.67 0.56 -19.87
CA ALA A 237 -3.29 -0.23 -18.71
C ALA A 237 -4.14 0.13 -17.50
N SER A 238 -4.31 1.43 -17.26
CA SER A 238 -5.16 1.95 -16.19
C SER A 238 -5.67 3.35 -16.52
N GLN A 239 -6.81 3.71 -15.94
CA GLN A 239 -7.35 5.06 -15.97
C GLN A 239 -8.16 5.28 -14.70
N ARG A 240 -8.07 6.49 -14.15
CA ARG A 240 -8.83 6.94 -13.00
C ARG A 240 -9.19 8.40 -13.18
N TYR A 241 -10.47 8.70 -13.00
CA TYR A 241 -11.00 10.05 -13.03
C TYR A 241 -11.87 10.25 -11.80
N ALA A 242 -11.65 11.31 -11.06
CA ALA A 242 -12.44 11.59 -9.89
C ALA A 242 -12.71 13.10 -9.74
N VAL A 243 -13.86 13.41 -9.19
CA VAL A 243 -14.23 14.72 -8.70
C VAL A 243 -14.40 14.65 -7.19
N ARG A 244 -13.89 15.65 -6.49
CA ARG A 244 -14.10 15.86 -5.06
C ARG A 244 -14.73 17.23 -4.85
N ILE A 245 -15.78 17.26 -4.04
CA ILE A 245 -16.53 18.47 -3.75
C ILE A 245 -16.63 18.64 -2.23
N LEU A 246 -16.20 19.81 -1.75
CA LEU A 246 -16.21 20.23 -0.34
C LEU A 246 -17.16 21.42 -0.18
N PRO A 247 -18.50 21.20 -0.29
CA PRO A 247 -19.47 22.31 -0.30
C PRO A 247 -19.44 23.12 0.99
N VAL A 248 -19.14 22.46 2.09
CA VAL A 248 -18.88 23.03 3.42
C VAL A 248 -17.80 22.21 4.11
N ALA A 249 -17.16 22.78 5.13
CA ALA A 249 -16.04 22.13 5.82
C ALA A 249 -16.36 20.77 6.49
N THR A 250 -17.64 20.48 6.70
CA THR A 250 -18.11 19.25 7.34
C THR A 250 -18.60 18.19 6.35
N PHE A 251 -18.56 18.47 5.04
CA PHE A 251 -19.13 17.60 4.03
C PHE A 251 -18.15 17.40 2.87
N ASP A 252 -17.71 16.17 2.64
CA ASP A 252 -16.79 15.77 1.59
C ASP A 252 -17.48 14.75 0.69
N ILE A 253 -17.58 15.05 -0.59
CA ILE A 253 -18.18 14.18 -1.60
C ILE A 253 -17.10 13.85 -2.63
N SER A 254 -16.88 12.58 -2.87
CA SER A 254 -16.01 12.09 -3.95
C SER A 254 -16.77 11.14 -4.85
N ALA A 255 -16.64 11.30 -6.15
CA ALA A 255 -17.17 10.36 -7.13
C ALA A 255 -16.19 10.19 -8.27
N GLY A 256 -16.18 9.01 -8.88
CA GLY A 256 -15.24 8.76 -9.95
C GLY A 256 -15.47 7.45 -10.67
N TYR A 257 -14.58 7.27 -11.64
CA TYR A 257 -14.47 6.07 -12.46
C TYR A 257 -13.01 5.63 -12.47
N GLU A 258 -12.79 4.34 -12.32
CA GLU A 258 -11.49 3.71 -12.51
C GLU A 258 -11.62 2.46 -13.38
N SER A 259 -10.61 2.20 -14.17
CA SER A 259 -10.53 0.99 -14.99
C SER A 259 -9.09 0.53 -15.10
N TYR A 260 -8.88 -0.76 -15.11
CA TYR A 260 -7.58 -1.36 -15.41
C TYR A 260 -7.75 -2.65 -16.20
N ALA A 261 -6.77 -2.92 -17.08
CA ALA A 261 -6.66 -4.15 -17.81
C ALA A 261 -5.54 -5.00 -17.21
N TYR A 262 -5.83 -6.24 -16.83
CA TYR A 262 -4.82 -7.12 -16.21
C TYR A 262 -3.57 -7.25 -17.07
N LYS A 263 -3.74 -7.52 -18.38
CA LYS A 263 -2.63 -7.62 -19.32
C LYS A 263 -1.85 -6.31 -19.49
N GLY A 264 -2.54 -5.17 -19.45
CA GLY A 264 -1.92 -3.86 -19.60
C GLY A 264 -1.12 -3.44 -18.38
N LEU A 265 -1.62 -3.75 -17.19
CA LEU A 265 -1.06 -3.28 -15.92
C LEU A 265 0.00 -4.23 -15.36
N PHE A 266 -0.27 -5.54 -15.37
CA PHE A 266 0.57 -6.55 -14.71
C PHE A 266 1.45 -7.36 -15.67
N GLN A 267 1.31 -7.23 -16.97
CA GLN A 267 2.00 -7.96 -18.06
C GLN A 267 1.97 -9.48 -17.99
N SER A 268 1.84 -10.02 -16.82
CA SER A 268 1.84 -11.45 -16.58
C SER A 268 0.91 -11.75 -15.43
N THR A 269 -0.10 -12.55 -15.72
CA THR A 269 -0.95 -13.21 -14.73
C THR A 269 -0.20 -14.29 -13.94
N LEU A 270 1.07 -14.53 -14.28
CA LEU A 270 1.92 -15.47 -13.57
C LEU A 270 2.65 -14.85 -12.38
N HIS A 271 2.30 -13.63 -11.96
CA HIS A 271 2.78 -13.14 -10.66
C HIS A 271 2.23 -14.06 -9.56
N PRO A 272 3.08 -14.72 -8.75
CA PRO A 272 2.63 -15.74 -7.78
C PRO A 272 1.57 -15.23 -6.79
N ALA A 273 1.55 -13.92 -6.52
CA ALA A 273 0.54 -13.31 -5.64
C ALA A 273 -0.84 -13.15 -6.30
N PHE A 274 -0.95 -13.27 -7.63
CA PHE A 274 -2.17 -12.99 -8.40
C PHE A 274 -2.54 -14.12 -9.37
N VAL A 275 -1.98 -15.31 -9.21
CA VAL A 275 -2.43 -16.48 -9.99
C VAL A 275 -3.79 -16.92 -9.44
N PHE A 276 -4.82 -16.26 -9.89
CA PHE A 276 -6.17 -16.78 -9.77
C PHE A 276 -6.48 -17.57 -11.06
N PRO A 277 -6.64 -18.90 -10.99
CA PRO A 277 -6.91 -19.72 -12.18
C PRO A 277 -8.16 -19.28 -12.97
N SER A 278 -9.03 -18.51 -12.34
CA SER A 278 -10.30 -18.02 -12.89
C SER A 278 -10.21 -16.63 -13.53
N LEU A 279 -9.07 -15.93 -13.49
CA LEU A 279 -8.94 -14.63 -14.12
C LEU A 279 -8.47 -14.76 -15.56
N ASP A 280 -9.25 -14.22 -16.49
CA ASP A 280 -8.82 -14.05 -17.89
C ASP A 280 -7.82 -12.88 -17.96
N ASN A 281 -6.64 -13.14 -18.55
CA ASN A 281 -5.60 -12.13 -18.77
C ASN A 281 -6.05 -10.94 -19.60
N ASN A 282 -7.05 -11.13 -20.45
CA ASN A 282 -7.60 -10.09 -21.31
C ASN A 282 -8.81 -9.38 -20.69
N ASP A 283 -9.11 -9.66 -19.42
CA ASP A 283 -10.21 -9.00 -18.74
C ASP A 283 -9.85 -7.57 -18.35
N LYS A 284 -10.87 -6.73 -18.33
CA LYS A 284 -10.83 -5.36 -17.84
C LYS A 284 -11.81 -5.19 -16.70
N VAL A 285 -11.37 -4.50 -15.70
CA VAL A 285 -12.21 -4.13 -14.57
C VAL A 285 -12.57 -2.66 -14.69
N HIS A 286 -13.85 -2.36 -14.57
CA HIS A 286 -14.41 -1.02 -14.56
C HIS A 286 -15.12 -0.78 -13.23
N THR A 287 -14.78 0.28 -12.55
CA THR A 287 -15.40 0.64 -11.27
C THR A 287 -15.93 2.05 -11.33
N ILE A 288 -17.20 2.23 -11.02
CA ILE A 288 -17.79 3.55 -10.71
C ILE A 288 -17.94 3.58 -9.20
N PHE A 289 -17.53 4.68 -8.57
CA PHE A 289 -17.63 4.82 -7.12
C PHE A 289 -18.14 6.19 -6.71
N GLY A 290 -18.77 6.24 -5.53
CA GLY A 290 -19.15 7.45 -4.84
C GLY A 290 -18.91 7.27 -3.35
N ILE A 291 -18.40 8.31 -2.69
CA ILE A 291 -18.11 8.35 -1.25
C ILE A 291 -18.60 9.69 -0.72
N VAL A 292 -19.28 9.66 0.43
CA VAL A 292 -19.74 10.84 1.16
C VAL A 292 -19.27 10.71 2.61
N ASP A 293 -18.48 11.66 3.07
CA ASP A 293 -18.12 11.84 4.47
C ASP A 293 -18.82 13.05 5.05
N TRP A 294 -19.58 12.85 6.11
CA TRP A 294 -20.32 13.91 6.78
C TRP A 294 -20.00 13.99 8.27
N ALA A 295 -19.25 15.02 8.67
CA ALA A 295 -19.00 15.36 10.06
C ALA A 295 -20.18 16.15 10.65
N PHE A 296 -21.25 15.45 11.02
CA PHE A 296 -22.55 16.06 11.39
C PHE A 296 -22.56 16.63 12.82
N VAL A 297 -21.70 16.15 13.71
CA VAL A 297 -21.50 16.64 15.09
C VAL A 297 -20.01 16.59 15.40
N PRO A 298 -19.45 17.47 16.23
CA PRO A 298 -18.05 17.42 16.63
C PRO A 298 -17.62 16.02 17.08
N GLY A 299 -16.59 15.49 16.45
CA GLY A 299 -16.06 14.15 16.68
C GLY A 299 -16.76 13.03 15.93
N TRP A 300 -17.99 13.21 15.42
CA TRP A 300 -18.72 12.18 14.70
C TRP A 300 -18.69 12.37 13.20
N THR A 301 -18.38 11.31 12.47
CA THR A 301 -18.42 11.27 10.99
C THR A 301 -19.25 10.08 10.54
N LEU A 302 -20.23 10.34 9.68
CA LEU A 302 -20.93 9.33 8.90
C LEU A 302 -20.25 9.21 7.55
N GLU A 303 -19.91 7.97 7.17
CA GLU A 303 -19.35 7.62 5.87
C GLU A 303 -20.35 6.76 5.11
N VAL A 304 -20.62 7.11 3.85
CA VAL A 304 -21.45 6.31 2.94
C VAL A 304 -20.66 6.12 1.65
N ALA A 305 -20.47 4.88 1.24
CA ALA A 305 -19.76 4.55 0.01
C ALA A 305 -20.58 3.58 -0.85
N ALA A 306 -20.49 3.76 -2.16
CA ALA A 306 -21.07 2.85 -3.14
C ALA A 306 -20.06 2.58 -4.26
N LYS A 307 -19.97 1.33 -4.71
CA LYS A 307 -19.15 0.92 -5.85
C LYS A 307 -19.94 -0.03 -6.74
N ASN A 308 -19.86 0.20 -8.05
CA ASN A 308 -20.29 -0.75 -9.06
C ASN A 308 -19.03 -1.25 -9.79
N ILE A 309 -18.78 -2.53 -9.76
CA ILE A 309 -17.60 -3.19 -10.33
C ILE A 309 -18.09 -4.07 -11.48
N ARG A 310 -17.51 -3.89 -12.65
CA ARG A 310 -17.83 -4.66 -13.86
C ARG A 310 -16.61 -5.28 -14.47
N HIS A 311 -16.76 -6.48 -14.97
CA HIS A 311 -15.74 -7.23 -15.69
C HIS A 311 -16.14 -7.42 -17.14
N ASP A 312 -15.24 -7.19 -18.10
CA ASP A 312 -15.55 -7.37 -19.53
C ASP A 312 -15.70 -8.85 -19.91
N LYS A 313 -14.94 -9.73 -19.27
CA LYS A 313 -14.83 -11.14 -19.72
C LYS A 313 -14.75 -12.15 -18.60
N SER A 314 -14.55 -11.72 -17.37
CA SER A 314 -14.14 -12.69 -16.39
C SER A 314 -15.25 -13.31 -15.60
N ASP A 315 -14.90 -14.43 -15.10
CA ASP A 315 -15.63 -15.34 -14.29
C ASP A 315 -16.07 -14.83 -12.91
N PRO A 316 -15.43 -13.81 -12.24
CA PRO A 316 -15.98 -13.27 -11.01
C PRO A 316 -17.36 -12.65 -11.14
N GLY A 317 -17.72 -12.20 -12.37
CA GLY A 317 -18.97 -11.47 -12.61
C GLY A 317 -18.98 -10.06 -12.06
N ASP A 318 -20.05 -9.34 -12.36
CA ASP A 318 -20.26 -7.97 -11.87
C ASP A 318 -20.65 -7.98 -10.39
N ALA A 319 -20.31 -6.90 -9.70
CA ALA A 319 -20.63 -6.73 -8.29
C ALA A 319 -21.01 -5.28 -7.94
N ASN A 320 -21.90 -5.14 -6.97
CA ASN A 320 -22.24 -3.87 -6.34
C ASN A 320 -21.88 -3.95 -4.85
N ARG A 321 -21.18 -2.94 -4.33
CA ARG A 321 -20.89 -2.79 -2.92
C ARG A 321 -21.48 -1.49 -2.40
N GLY A 322 -22.29 -1.58 -1.36
CA GLY A 322 -22.72 -0.44 -0.56
C GLY A 322 -22.14 -0.55 0.84
N GLU A 323 -21.69 0.55 1.41
CA GLU A 323 -21.12 0.60 2.75
C GLU A 323 -21.64 1.82 3.51
N VAL A 324 -21.93 1.64 4.79
CA VAL A 324 -22.22 2.72 5.73
C VAL A 324 -21.35 2.54 6.98
N GLY A 325 -20.70 3.60 7.41
CA GLY A 325 -19.83 3.64 8.57
C GLY A 325 -20.14 4.82 9.48
N LEU A 326 -19.98 4.61 10.77
CA LEU A 326 -20.06 5.65 11.79
C LEU A 326 -18.75 5.65 12.58
N ARG A 327 -18.08 6.80 12.60
CA ARG A 327 -16.79 6.98 13.29
C ARG A 327 -16.88 8.09 14.32
N TYR A 328 -16.37 7.84 15.50
CA TYR A 328 -16.19 8.83 16.55
C TYR A 328 -14.70 9.06 16.80
N SER A 329 -14.28 10.33 16.71
CA SER A 329 -12.92 10.77 17.00
C SER A 329 -12.91 11.48 18.36
N TYR A 330 -12.01 11.07 19.25
CA TYR A 330 -11.90 11.61 20.61
C TYR A 330 -10.42 11.84 20.97
N ASN A 331 -10.15 12.30 22.18
CA ASN A 331 -8.79 12.61 22.64
C ASN A 331 -8.04 13.53 21.65
N ASP A 332 -8.63 14.69 21.33
CA ASP A 332 -8.12 15.65 20.34
C ASP A 332 -7.84 15.01 18.96
N LYS A 333 -8.72 14.11 18.53
CA LYS A 333 -8.64 13.33 17.28
C LYS A 333 -7.46 12.36 17.21
N LYS A 334 -6.76 12.08 18.31
CA LYS A 334 -5.70 11.07 18.38
C LYS A 334 -6.25 9.66 18.37
N ASP A 335 -7.45 9.48 18.90
CA ASP A 335 -8.11 8.19 19.03
C ASP A 335 -9.44 8.17 18.27
N THR A 336 -9.80 6.99 17.79
CA THR A 336 -11.03 6.77 17.04
C THR A 336 -11.70 5.48 17.46
N ALA A 337 -13.02 5.46 17.40
CA ALA A 337 -13.82 4.24 17.47
C ALA A 337 -14.88 4.28 16.38
N GLY A 338 -15.27 3.15 15.85
CA GLY A 338 -16.28 3.12 14.81
C GLY A 338 -16.84 1.74 14.52
N LEU A 339 -17.94 1.77 13.79
CA LEU A 339 -18.62 0.59 13.26
C LEU A 339 -18.89 0.82 11.78
N SER A 340 -18.78 -0.20 10.95
CA SER A 340 -19.27 -0.16 9.57
C SER A 340 -19.99 -1.45 9.19
N ALA A 341 -20.88 -1.34 8.23
CA ALA A 341 -21.57 -2.44 7.57
C ALA A 341 -21.45 -2.27 6.06
N ALA A 342 -21.05 -3.32 5.36
CA ALA A 342 -21.04 -3.35 3.91
C ALA A 342 -21.86 -4.52 3.37
N PHE A 343 -22.48 -4.29 2.22
CA PHE A 343 -23.32 -5.26 1.52
C PHE A 343 -22.77 -5.42 0.11
N VAL A 344 -22.43 -6.64 -0.26
CA VAL A 344 -21.97 -6.98 -1.61
C VAL A 344 -23.01 -7.86 -2.27
N SER A 345 -23.54 -7.39 -3.39
CA SER A 345 -24.38 -8.16 -4.31
C SER A 345 -23.58 -8.40 -5.58
N ALA A 346 -23.54 -9.64 -6.03
CA ALA A 346 -22.74 -10.07 -7.18
C ALA A 346 -23.55 -11.00 -8.08
N ASP A 347 -23.15 -11.14 -9.35
CA ASP A 347 -23.73 -12.09 -10.31
C ASP A 347 -23.61 -13.54 -9.83
N ARG A 348 -22.61 -13.81 -9.01
CA ARG A 348 -22.38 -15.13 -8.41
C ARG A 348 -22.69 -15.09 -6.93
N GLU A 349 -23.58 -15.96 -6.48
CA GLU A 349 -23.98 -16.07 -5.08
C GLU A 349 -22.82 -16.33 -4.11
N GLU A 350 -21.76 -17.03 -4.57
CA GLU A 350 -20.55 -17.26 -3.77
C GLU A 350 -19.73 -15.98 -3.47
N ASN A 351 -19.96 -14.93 -4.23
CA ASN A 351 -19.32 -13.61 -4.05
C ASN A 351 -20.24 -12.62 -3.33
N GLU A 352 -21.48 -13.02 -3.00
CA GLU A 352 -22.40 -12.19 -2.23
C GLU A 352 -22.15 -12.38 -0.73
N TYR A 353 -21.95 -11.27 -0.02
CA TYR A 353 -21.73 -11.29 1.43
C TYR A 353 -22.12 -9.99 2.09
N GLN A 354 -22.30 -10.09 3.39
CA GLN A 354 -22.40 -8.94 4.31
C GLN A 354 -21.15 -8.88 5.17
N GLU A 355 -20.66 -7.70 5.42
CA GLU A 355 -19.47 -7.45 6.21
C GLU A 355 -19.80 -6.49 7.34
N TYR A 356 -19.37 -6.80 8.54
CA TYR A 356 -19.50 -5.94 9.70
C TYR A 356 -18.13 -5.76 10.34
N ARG A 357 -17.77 -4.52 10.61
CA ARG A 357 -16.49 -4.18 11.22
C ARG A 357 -16.69 -3.27 12.42
N GLY A 358 -15.98 -3.54 13.49
CA GLY A 358 -15.86 -2.67 14.64
C GLY A 358 -14.40 -2.41 14.95
N PHE A 359 -14.05 -1.15 15.22
CA PHE A 359 -12.67 -0.80 15.54
C PHE A 359 -12.62 0.27 16.64
N ALA A 360 -11.53 0.26 17.39
CA ALA A 360 -11.26 1.30 18.37
C ALA A 360 -9.74 1.48 18.55
N THR A 361 -9.32 2.70 18.79
CA THR A 361 -7.95 3.03 19.21
C THR A 361 -7.98 3.77 20.53
N TYR A 362 -6.98 3.54 21.37
CA TYR A 362 -6.81 4.25 22.63
C TYR A 362 -5.32 4.51 22.87
N SER A 363 -4.96 5.77 23.07
CA SER A 363 -3.57 6.21 23.14
C SER A 363 -3.24 6.80 24.52
N PRO A 364 -3.04 5.94 25.57
CA PRO A 364 -2.60 6.40 26.88
C PRO A 364 -1.10 6.73 26.84
N ALA A 365 -0.75 8.00 27.09
CA ALA A 365 0.63 8.49 27.10
C ALA A 365 1.42 8.16 25.81
N LYS A 366 2.41 7.27 25.89
CA LYS A 366 3.25 6.85 24.75
C LYS A 366 2.81 5.51 24.13
N LEU A 367 1.78 4.87 24.67
CA LEU A 367 1.26 3.60 24.18
C LEU A 367 0.02 3.86 23.33
N ARG A 368 -0.11 3.15 22.23
CA ARG A 368 -1.35 3.11 21.43
C ARG A 368 -1.86 1.69 21.36
N LEU A 369 -3.09 1.49 21.80
CA LEU A 369 -3.83 0.25 21.70
C LEU A 369 -4.82 0.34 20.54
N ALA A 370 -4.95 -0.71 19.75
CA ALA A 370 -5.91 -0.81 18.66
C ALA A 370 -6.64 -2.16 18.74
N LEU A 371 -7.95 -2.10 18.57
CA LEU A 371 -8.83 -3.25 18.40
C LEU A 371 -9.50 -3.13 17.05
N ASP A 372 -9.51 -4.20 16.28
CA ASP A 372 -10.24 -4.32 15.01
C ASP A 372 -10.88 -5.70 14.96
N ALA A 373 -12.18 -5.73 14.73
CA ALA A 373 -12.96 -6.95 14.62
C ALA A 373 -13.77 -6.90 13.31
N LEU A 374 -13.62 -7.93 12.49
CA LEU A 374 -14.27 -8.06 11.21
C LEU A 374 -15.01 -9.40 11.17
N THR A 375 -16.24 -9.39 10.68
CA THR A 375 -16.97 -10.61 10.33
C THR A 375 -17.60 -10.48 8.95
N GLN A 376 -17.55 -11.56 8.18
CA GLN A 376 -18.19 -11.66 6.87
C GLN A 376 -19.16 -12.83 6.87
N GLN A 377 -20.35 -12.61 6.37
CA GLN A 377 -21.39 -13.61 6.22
C GLN A 377 -21.71 -13.78 4.73
N TYR A 378 -21.30 -14.90 4.17
CA TYR A 378 -21.55 -15.22 2.77
C TYR A 378 -22.98 -15.75 2.58
N LYS A 379 -23.60 -15.42 1.46
CA LYS A 379 -24.95 -15.90 1.11
C LYS A 379 -24.93 -17.41 0.86
N LYS A 380 -23.94 -17.90 0.14
CA LYS A 380 -23.72 -19.32 -0.14
C LYS A 380 -22.71 -19.91 0.84
N GLU A 381 -22.97 -21.11 1.32
CA GLU A 381 -22.02 -21.84 2.13
C GLU A 381 -20.75 -22.15 1.32
N ILE A 382 -19.61 -21.73 1.84
CA ILE A 382 -18.30 -22.10 1.32
C ILE A 382 -17.73 -23.17 2.25
N ASN A 383 -17.54 -24.38 1.73
CA ASN A 383 -17.04 -25.53 2.52
C ASN A 383 -17.87 -25.83 3.79
N GLY A 384 -19.22 -25.74 3.70
CA GLY A 384 -20.11 -26.05 4.82
C GLY A 384 -20.16 -24.97 5.92
N LYS A 385 -19.70 -23.75 5.62
CA LYS A 385 -19.78 -22.57 6.53
C LYS A 385 -20.39 -21.39 5.79
N LYS A 386 -21.33 -20.71 6.46
CA LYS A 386 -21.87 -19.40 6.05
C LYS A 386 -21.04 -18.27 6.60
#